data_6c361176da9183c836f099906a4fdcee
#
_entry.id   6c361176da9183c836f099906a4fdcee
#
_cell.length_a   1.000
_cell.length_b   1.000
_cell.length_c   1.000
_cell.angle_alpha   90.00
_cell.angle_beta   90.00
_cell.angle_gamma   90.00
#
_symmetry.space_group_name_H-M   'P 1'
#
loop_
_entity.id
_entity.type
_entity.pdbx_description
1 polymer ?
#
loop_
_entity_poly.entity_id
_entity_poly.type
_entity_poly.pdbx_seq_one_letter_code
_entity_poly.pdbx_strand_id
1 'polypeptide(L)'
;MEFISALARRLSKDIVEIRRWFNGECRKAIADACEVQSREEHPCSYMSISLLNTSQVNDEPLFQVDFYEQEWVYGEPWCRRRFRAEYIFERWRDFKLDALDDRFYVRSRVHNVEIKSLFWGTLDKIAFLFACHAKYFLPLLEYYDEFDGLIKAERFFITCGTYLDWQNKMFAVQPEIDLLNPDANDDATFQTVRKRIYRNQKFSDLDMRGCRFEDCIFDRFTFDGVSIADGNFLRCRFISTEFINVKVAGADFIECYFRACAFKDCTADPAHVADEYFAPLRLYHCYLLGLDFRDCDFDQRVMLDCFEKEVAK
;
A
#
# COMPACT_ATOMS: atom_id res chain seq x y z
N MET A 1 0.06 3.46 -23.13
CA MET A 1 1.19 3.31 -22.15
C MET A 1 1.70 4.66 -21.65
N GLU A 2 1.90 5.67 -22.47
CA GLU A 2 2.40 6.99 -22.04
C GLU A 2 1.60 7.66 -20.90
N PHE A 3 0.25 7.53 -20.91
CA PHE A 3 -0.59 8.11 -19.87
C PHE A 3 -0.30 7.49 -18.48
N ILE A 4 -0.28 6.16 -18.38
CA ILE A 4 0.00 5.46 -17.12
C ILE A 4 1.41 5.78 -16.61
N SER A 5 2.40 5.77 -17.50
CA SER A 5 3.78 6.14 -17.16
C SER A 5 3.91 7.60 -16.70
N ALA A 6 3.16 8.51 -17.31
CA ALA A 6 3.10 9.90 -16.88
C ALA A 6 2.43 10.05 -15.50
N LEU A 7 1.35 9.32 -15.27
CA LEU A 7 0.67 9.28 -13.98
C LEU A 7 1.58 8.72 -12.88
N ALA A 8 2.25 7.60 -13.11
CA ALA A 8 3.17 6.99 -12.15
C ALA A 8 4.29 7.96 -11.73
N ARG A 9 4.92 8.61 -12.71
CA ARG A 9 5.95 9.64 -12.44
C ARG A 9 5.39 10.80 -11.61
N ARG A 10 4.16 11.24 -11.91
CA ARG A 10 3.51 12.31 -11.16
C ARG A 10 3.18 11.89 -9.73
N LEU A 11 2.61 10.70 -9.54
CA LEU A 11 2.31 10.16 -8.20
C LEU A 11 3.57 10.09 -7.33
N SER A 12 4.69 9.68 -7.90
CA SER A 12 5.96 9.63 -7.19
C SER A 12 6.54 11.03 -6.91
N LYS A 13 6.48 11.94 -7.89
CA LYS A 13 7.04 13.30 -7.76
C LYS A 13 6.25 14.16 -6.78
N ASP A 14 4.93 14.11 -6.84
CA ASP A 14 4.03 14.99 -6.11
C ASP A 14 3.42 14.29 -4.88
N ILE A 15 4.06 13.21 -4.40
CA ILE A 15 3.54 12.36 -3.32
C ILE A 15 3.15 13.14 -2.06
N VAL A 16 3.87 14.20 -1.72
CA VAL A 16 3.60 15.04 -0.54
C VAL A 16 2.30 15.84 -0.71
N GLU A 17 2.07 16.37 -1.91
CA GLU A 17 0.87 17.16 -2.23
C GLU A 17 -0.35 16.25 -2.33
N ILE A 18 -0.19 15.10 -3.01
CA ILE A 18 -1.24 14.08 -3.11
C ILE A 18 -1.64 13.60 -1.73
N ARG A 19 -0.68 13.27 -0.89
CA ARG A 19 -0.92 12.88 0.50
C ARG A 19 -1.71 13.93 1.25
N ARG A 20 -1.30 15.21 1.17
CA ARG A 20 -1.97 16.30 1.89
C ARG A 20 -3.42 16.45 1.44
N TRP A 21 -3.64 16.45 0.14
CA TRP A 21 -4.98 16.53 -0.43
C TRP A 21 -5.83 15.33 -0.04
N PHE A 22 -5.35 14.11 -0.30
CA PHE A 22 -6.12 12.90 -0.13
C PHE A 22 -6.42 12.59 1.34
N ASN A 23 -5.43 12.70 2.22
CA ASN A 23 -5.65 12.53 3.65
C ASN A 23 -6.58 13.64 4.19
N GLY A 24 -6.51 14.85 3.63
CA GLY A 24 -7.46 15.92 3.96
C GLY A 24 -8.91 15.56 3.63
N GLU A 25 -9.18 14.93 2.50
CA GLU A 25 -10.51 14.45 2.14
C GLU A 25 -10.94 13.24 2.98
N CYS A 26 -10.01 12.31 3.26
CA CYS A 26 -10.27 11.17 4.16
C CYS A 26 -10.62 11.65 5.59
N ARG A 27 -9.92 12.66 6.12
CA ARG A 27 -10.22 13.25 7.43
C ARG A 27 -11.62 13.83 7.49
N LYS A 28 -12.06 14.54 6.43
CA LYS A 28 -13.44 15.05 6.33
C LYS A 28 -14.46 13.90 6.33
N ALA A 29 -14.15 12.79 5.64
CA ALA A 29 -15.01 11.61 5.66
C ALA A 29 -15.08 10.98 7.05
N ILE A 30 -13.96 10.90 7.76
CA ILE A 30 -13.91 10.39 9.14
C ILE A 30 -14.70 11.32 10.08
N ALA A 31 -14.59 12.63 9.92
CA ALA A 31 -15.36 13.59 10.71
C ALA A 31 -16.88 13.44 10.51
N ASP A 32 -17.32 13.25 9.24
CA ASP A 32 -18.72 12.96 8.93
C ASP A 32 -19.18 11.65 9.62
N ALA A 33 -18.33 10.62 9.61
CA ALA A 33 -18.60 9.34 10.27
C ALA A 33 -18.70 9.49 11.80
N CYS A 34 -17.80 10.25 12.42
CA CYS A 34 -17.87 10.57 13.86
C CYS A 34 -19.18 11.32 14.22
N GLU A 35 -19.65 12.22 13.34
CA GLU A 35 -20.93 12.90 13.55
C GLU A 35 -22.11 11.92 13.51
N VAL A 36 -22.11 10.94 12.59
CA VAL A 36 -23.14 9.88 12.57
C VAL A 36 -23.08 9.06 13.86
N GLN A 37 -21.88 8.61 14.25
CA GLN A 37 -21.68 7.82 15.47
C GLN A 37 -22.05 8.56 16.75
N SER A 38 -22.07 9.90 16.74
CA SER A 38 -22.56 10.67 17.88
C SER A 38 -24.08 10.55 18.12
N ARG A 39 -24.82 10.08 17.12
CA ARG A 39 -26.27 9.93 17.15
C ARG A 39 -26.72 8.47 17.25
N GLU A 40 -25.96 7.59 16.60
CA GLU A 40 -26.26 6.17 16.51
C GLU A 40 -24.97 5.36 16.68
N GLU A 41 -25.02 4.25 17.40
CA GLU A 41 -23.85 3.42 17.64
C GLU A 41 -23.57 2.51 16.42
N HIS A 42 -22.53 2.84 15.68
CA HIS A 42 -22.04 2.08 14.53
C HIS A 42 -20.54 1.80 14.68
N PRO A 43 -20.11 0.69 15.33
CA PRO A 43 -18.69 0.37 15.41
C PRO A 43 -18.11 0.11 14.00
N CYS A 44 -17.14 0.91 13.60
CA CYS A 44 -16.56 0.84 12.27
C CYS A 44 -15.58 -0.32 12.14
N SER A 45 -15.87 -1.28 11.26
CA SER A 45 -14.95 -2.35 10.91
C SER A 45 -14.16 -2.07 9.62
N TYR A 46 -14.77 -1.32 8.69
CA TYR A 46 -14.12 -0.99 7.42
C TYR A 46 -14.35 0.46 7.00
N MET A 47 -13.26 1.11 6.62
CA MET A 47 -13.25 2.34 5.86
C MET A 47 -12.78 2.00 4.45
N SER A 48 -13.70 1.88 3.50
CA SER A 48 -13.41 1.50 2.12
C SER A 48 -13.30 2.72 1.23
N ILE A 49 -12.15 2.92 0.58
CA ILE A 49 -11.88 4.03 -0.30
C ILE A 49 -11.88 3.49 -1.72
N SER A 50 -12.87 3.88 -2.48
CA SER A 50 -13.13 3.31 -3.80
C SER A 50 -13.06 4.35 -4.89
N LEU A 51 -12.33 4.04 -5.96
CA LEU A 51 -12.43 4.76 -7.21
C LEU A 51 -13.70 4.34 -7.93
N LEU A 52 -14.54 5.32 -8.31
CA LEU A 52 -15.79 5.06 -9.02
C LEU A 52 -15.53 5.02 -10.53
N ASN A 53 -15.35 3.84 -11.10
CA ASN A 53 -15.07 3.68 -12.53
C ASN A 53 -16.15 4.31 -13.42
N THR A 54 -17.42 4.22 -13.05
CA THR A 54 -18.54 4.81 -13.81
C THR A 54 -18.48 6.34 -13.88
N SER A 55 -18.05 7.00 -12.80
CA SER A 55 -17.94 8.46 -12.76
C SER A 55 -16.89 8.99 -13.74
N GLN A 56 -15.86 8.20 -13.99
CA GLN A 56 -14.76 8.53 -14.89
C GLN A 56 -15.14 8.48 -16.34
N VAL A 57 -16.05 7.55 -16.68
CA VAL A 57 -16.61 7.47 -18.04
C VAL A 57 -17.38 8.75 -18.37
N ASN A 58 -18.00 9.37 -17.36
CA ASN A 58 -18.78 10.60 -17.46
C ASN A 58 -17.95 11.88 -17.25
N ASP A 59 -16.60 11.81 -17.24
CA ASP A 59 -15.68 12.92 -17.01
C ASP A 59 -15.81 13.59 -15.63
N GLU A 60 -16.38 12.89 -14.66
CA GLU A 60 -16.50 13.33 -13.27
C GLU A 60 -15.79 12.32 -12.34
N PRO A 61 -14.45 12.28 -12.37
CA PRO A 61 -13.72 11.31 -11.57
C PRO A 61 -13.97 11.51 -10.08
N LEU A 62 -14.47 10.48 -9.40
CA LEU A 62 -14.81 10.51 -7.99
C LEU A 62 -14.15 9.38 -7.24
N PHE A 63 -13.68 9.68 -6.03
CA PHE A 63 -13.52 8.72 -4.97
C PHE A 63 -14.77 8.68 -4.10
N GLN A 64 -15.05 7.51 -3.56
CA GLN A 64 -16.08 7.29 -2.55
C GLN A 64 -15.43 6.64 -1.33
N VAL A 65 -15.70 7.19 -0.17
CA VAL A 65 -15.34 6.60 1.12
C VAL A 65 -16.61 6.11 1.78
N ASP A 66 -16.65 4.82 2.03
CA ASP A 66 -17.76 4.13 2.68
C ASP A 66 -17.31 3.57 4.03
N PHE A 67 -18.16 3.70 5.05
CA PHE A 67 -17.92 3.15 6.37
C PHE A 67 -18.90 2.02 6.63
N TYR A 68 -18.36 0.86 7.03
CA TYR A 68 -19.15 -0.35 7.23
C TYR A 68 -18.91 -0.95 8.63
N GLU A 69 -19.87 -1.71 9.06
CA GLU A 69 -19.74 -2.69 10.15
C GLU A 69 -19.08 -4.00 9.63
N GLN A 70 -19.28 -5.11 10.34
CA GLN A 70 -18.59 -6.37 10.04
C GLN A 70 -18.93 -6.97 8.67
N GLU A 71 -20.12 -6.71 8.15
CA GLU A 71 -20.58 -7.27 6.87
C GLU A 71 -19.86 -6.70 5.65
N TRP A 72 -19.13 -5.59 5.83
CA TRP A 72 -18.39 -4.91 4.78
C TRP A 72 -19.24 -4.66 3.53
N VAL A 73 -18.71 -4.97 2.33
CA VAL A 73 -19.41 -4.73 1.04
C VAL A 73 -20.70 -5.55 0.85
N TYR A 74 -20.98 -6.52 1.72
CA TYR A 74 -22.26 -7.26 1.74
C TYR A 74 -23.36 -6.52 2.50
N GLY A 75 -22.98 -5.51 3.31
CA GLY A 75 -23.91 -4.62 4.01
C GLY A 75 -24.01 -3.24 3.34
N GLU A 76 -24.99 -2.45 3.78
CA GLU A 76 -25.06 -1.05 3.40
C GLU A 76 -24.10 -0.21 4.23
N PRO A 77 -23.37 0.74 3.64
CA PRO A 77 -22.54 1.65 4.41
C PRO A 77 -23.42 2.59 5.25
N TRP A 78 -23.12 2.70 6.52
CA TRP A 78 -23.82 3.59 7.44
C TRP A 78 -23.40 5.06 7.32
N CYS A 79 -22.21 5.33 6.73
CA CYS A 79 -21.77 6.66 6.35
C CYS A 79 -21.05 6.61 5.00
N ARG A 80 -21.26 7.65 4.18
CA ARG A 80 -20.66 7.75 2.85
C ARG A 80 -20.29 9.18 2.52
N ARG A 81 -19.07 9.36 1.98
CA ARG A 81 -18.63 10.62 1.43
C ARG A 81 -18.03 10.43 0.04
N ARG A 82 -18.29 11.37 -0.86
CA ARG A 82 -17.66 11.44 -2.18
C ARG A 82 -16.83 12.70 -2.31
N PHE A 83 -15.72 12.61 -3.04
CA PHE A 83 -14.88 13.75 -3.38
C PHE A 83 -14.27 13.58 -4.77
N ARG A 84 -13.90 14.70 -5.38
CA ARG A 84 -13.37 14.69 -6.74
C ARG A 84 -11.94 14.17 -6.79
N ALA A 85 -11.64 13.35 -7.80
CA ALA A 85 -10.33 12.77 -8.06
C ALA A 85 -9.56 13.53 -9.18
N GLU A 86 -9.87 14.80 -9.39
CA GLU A 86 -9.33 15.61 -10.51
C GLU A 86 -7.81 15.61 -10.54
N TYR A 87 -7.16 15.62 -9.39
CA TYR A 87 -5.71 15.60 -9.30
C TYR A 87 -5.07 14.38 -9.99
N ILE A 88 -5.71 13.21 -9.90
CA ILE A 88 -5.23 11.97 -10.51
C ILE A 88 -5.60 11.92 -11.99
N PHE A 89 -6.74 12.50 -12.34
CA PHE A 89 -7.35 12.41 -13.66
C PHE A 89 -7.21 13.66 -14.53
N GLU A 90 -6.31 14.58 -14.20
CA GLU A 90 -6.14 15.85 -14.92
C GLU A 90 -6.00 15.69 -16.43
N ARG A 91 -5.29 14.64 -16.90
CA ARG A 91 -5.12 14.34 -18.32
C ARG A 91 -6.01 13.22 -18.86
N TRP A 92 -6.96 12.76 -18.06
CA TRP A 92 -7.83 11.66 -18.47
C TRP A 92 -8.69 12.01 -19.68
N ARG A 93 -9.20 13.22 -19.70
CA ARG A 93 -10.01 13.72 -20.83
C ARG A 93 -9.20 13.81 -22.10
N ASP A 94 -7.99 14.35 -22.04
CA ASP A 94 -7.09 14.45 -23.19
C ASP A 94 -6.77 13.05 -23.72
N PHE A 95 -6.41 12.11 -22.85
CA PHE A 95 -6.19 10.72 -23.22
C PHE A 95 -7.40 10.08 -23.94
N LYS A 96 -8.62 10.33 -23.46
CA LYS A 96 -9.83 9.83 -24.13
C LYS A 96 -10.03 10.46 -25.51
N LEU A 97 -9.82 11.76 -25.66
CA LEU A 97 -9.95 12.47 -26.92
C LEU A 97 -8.92 11.98 -27.93
N ASP A 98 -7.66 11.82 -27.53
CA ASP A 98 -6.60 11.29 -28.37
C ASP A 98 -6.90 9.88 -28.86
N ALA A 99 -7.44 9.03 -27.98
CA ALA A 99 -7.82 7.65 -28.31
C ALA A 99 -9.05 7.58 -29.24
N LEU A 100 -9.89 8.60 -29.25
CA LEU A 100 -11.09 8.71 -30.08
C LEU A 100 -10.87 9.54 -31.37
N ASP A 101 -9.68 10.08 -31.62
CA ASP A 101 -9.38 10.87 -32.81
C ASP A 101 -9.69 10.04 -34.06
N ASP A 102 -10.44 10.63 -35.00
CA ASP A 102 -10.84 10.03 -36.29
C ASP A 102 -9.63 9.46 -37.06
N ARG A 103 -8.45 10.08 -36.93
CA ARG A 103 -7.22 9.57 -37.56
C ARG A 103 -6.76 8.24 -36.98
N PHE A 104 -7.02 7.98 -35.73
CA PHE A 104 -6.73 6.70 -35.08
C PHE A 104 -7.70 5.61 -35.62
N TYR A 105 -8.97 5.92 -35.73
CA TYR A 105 -9.98 5.02 -36.30
C TYR A 105 -9.67 4.59 -37.72
N VAL A 106 -9.38 5.56 -38.59
CA VAL A 106 -9.12 5.30 -40.02
C VAL A 106 -7.85 4.50 -40.26
N ARG A 107 -6.80 4.71 -39.43
CA ARG A 107 -5.52 4.04 -39.63
C ARG A 107 -5.43 2.68 -38.98
N SER A 108 -6.06 2.47 -37.84
CA SER A 108 -5.87 1.25 -37.03
C SER A 108 -7.00 0.24 -37.17
N ARG A 109 -8.11 0.55 -37.81
CA ARG A 109 -9.31 -0.31 -37.94
C ARG A 109 -9.83 -0.81 -36.57
N VAL A 110 -9.67 -0.01 -35.52
CA VAL A 110 -10.08 -0.34 -34.16
C VAL A 110 -11.57 -0.05 -34.00
N HIS A 111 -12.30 -0.98 -33.39
CA HIS A 111 -13.72 -0.82 -33.14
C HIS A 111 -14.00 -0.08 -31.83
N ASN A 112 -15.15 0.58 -31.74
CA ASN A 112 -15.60 1.28 -30.52
C ASN A 112 -15.55 0.40 -29.25
N VAL A 113 -15.81 -0.89 -29.40
CA VAL A 113 -15.78 -1.84 -28.29
C VAL A 113 -14.37 -1.99 -27.75
N GLU A 114 -13.37 -2.03 -28.64
CA GLU A 114 -11.96 -2.17 -28.22
C GLU A 114 -11.46 -0.91 -27.52
N ILE A 115 -11.90 0.27 -27.97
CA ILE A 115 -11.56 1.54 -27.29
C ILE A 115 -12.22 1.60 -25.91
N LYS A 116 -13.47 1.20 -25.78
CA LYS A 116 -14.13 1.11 -24.47
C LYS A 116 -13.41 0.13 -23.54
N SER A 117 -13.02 -1.03 -24.06
CA SER A 117 -12.24 -2.02 -23.32
C SER A 117 -10.89 -1.45 -22.85
N LEU A 118 -10.22 -0.69 -23.72
CA LEU A 118 -8.99 0.02 -23.36
C LEU A 118 -9.21 1.01 -22.20
N PHE A 119 -10.30 1.77 -22.23
CA PHE A 119 -10.63 2.72 -21.17
C PHE A 119 -10.84 2.01 -19.84
N TRP A 120 -11.65 0.95 -19.81
CA TRP A 120 -11.87 0.17 -18.60
C TRP A 120 -10.58 -0.43 -18.05
N GLY A 121 -9.79 -1.10 -18.89
CA GLY A 121 -8.51 -1.65 -18.46
C GLY A 121 -7.48 -0.59 -18.03
N THR A 122 -7.61 0.65 -18.53
CA THR A 122 -6.77 1.76 -18.07
C THR A 122 -7.23 2.28 -16.71
N LEU A 123 -8.52 2.33 -16.45
CA LEU A 123 -9.06 2.73 -15.14
C LEU A 123 -8.63 1.79 -14.03
N ASP A 124 -8.66 0.48 -14.28
CA ASP A 124 -8.18 -0.51 -13.33
C ASP A 124 -6.69 -0.33 -13.00
N LYS A 125 -5.87 -0.04 -14.02
CA LYS A 125 -4.45 0.27 -13.82
C LYS A 125 -4.24 1.55 -13.02
N ILE A 126 -5.05 2.58 -13.23
CA ILE A 126 -5.00 3.84 -12.46
C ILE A 126 -5.34 3.55 -11.00
N ALA A 127 -6.42 2.81 -10.74
CA ALA A 127 -6.85 2.46 -9.40
C ALA A 127 -5.78 1.63 -8.67
N PHE A 128 -5.20 0.65 -9.36
CA PHE A 128 -4.12 -0.17 -8.82
C PHE A 128 -2.88 0.66 -8.50
N LEU A 129 -2.42 1.48 -9.45
CA LEU A 129 -1.27 2.35 -9.27
C LEU A 129 -1.47 3.32 -8.10
N PHE A 130 -2.67 3.89 -7.99
CA PHE A 130 -3.02 4.75 -6.87
C PHE A 130 -2.99 3.99 -5.53
N ALA A 131 -3.59 2.80 -5.47
CA ALA A 131 -3.59 1.95 -4.29
C ALA A 131 -2.17 1.62 -3.81
N CYS A 132 -1.24 1.33 -4.73
CA CYS A 132 0.16 1.11 -4.41
C CYS A 132 0.84 2.33 -3.75
N HIS A 133 0.42 3.55 -4.10
CA HIS A 133 0.93 4.77 -3.45
C HIS A 133 0.18 5.07 -2.15
N ALA A 134 -1.11 4.73 -2.07
CA ALA A 134 -1.96 4.96 -0.90
C ALA A 134 -1.43 4.27 0.36
N LYS A 135 -0.74 3.15 0.23
CA LYS A 135 -0.09 2.45 1.35
C LYS A 135 0.93 3.30 2.12
N TYR A 136 1.47 4.37 1.50
CA TYR A 136 2.43 5.27 2.17
C TYR A 136 1.77 6.39 2.97
N PHE A 137 0.53 6.71 2.70
CA PHE A 137 -0.10 7.86 3.32
C PHE A 137 -1.39 7.53 4.07
N LEU A 138 -2.11 6.47 3.72
CA LEU A 138 -3.30 6.07 4.48
C LEU A 138 -3.01 5.66 5.93
N PRO A 139 -1.94 4.91 6.25
CA PRO A 139 -1.59 4.63 7.65
C PRO A 139 -1.34 5.88 8.49
N LEU A 140 -0.99 7.01 7.86
CA LEU A 140 -0.77 8.27 8.58
C LEU A 140 -2.05 8.89 9.12
N LEU A 141 -3.22 8.41 8.70
CA LEU A 141 -4.50 8.84 9.25
C LEU A 141 -4.58 8.59 10.77
N GLU A 142 -3.90 7.55 11.27
CA GLU A 142 -3.86 7.23 12.69
C GLU A 142 -3.29 8.35 13.60
N TYR A 143 -2.57 9.32 13.02
CA TYR A 143 -1.97 10.44 13.78
C TYR A 143 -2.86 11.69 13.83
N TYR A 144 -4.09 11.61 13.36
CA TYR A 144 -5.02 12.73 13.36
C TYR A 144 -6.14 12.52 14.37
N ASP A 145 -6.55 13.60 15.05
CA ASP A 145 -7.58 13.60 16.10
C ASP A 145 -8.91 13.02 15.61
N GLU A 146 -9.27 13.26 14.34
CA GLU A 146 -10.50 12.71 13.76
C GLU A 146 -10.48 11.18 13.75
N PHE A 147 -9.30 10.58 13.51
CA PHE A 147 -9.17 9.14 13.52
C PHE A 147 -9.30 8.54 14.92
N ASP A 148 -8.80 9.26 15.93
CA ASP A 148 -8.97 8.87 17.34
C ASP A 148 -10.43 8.97 17.77
N GLY A 149 -11.18 9.96 17.24
CA GLY A 149 -12.60 10.12 17.50
C GLY A 149 -13.51 9.06 16.88
N LEU A 150 -13.03 8.33 15.85
CA LEU A 150 -13.81 7.28 15.21
C LEU A 150 -13.94 6.04 16.14
N ILE A 151 -15.18 5.64 16.45
CA ILE A 151 -15.46 4.41 17.20
C ILE A 151 -15.20 3.21 16.27
N LYS A 152 -14.10 2.51 16.52
CA LYS A 152 -13.66 1.35 15.75
C LYS A 152 -14.13 0.07 16.41
N ALA A 153 -14.46 -0.93 15.61
CA ALA A 153 -14.63 -2.31 16.09
C ALA A 153 -13.27 -2.87 16.57
N GLU A 154 -13.28 -4.04 17.19
CA GLU A 154 -12.05 -4.73 17.63
C GLU A 154 -11.05 -4.93 16.50
N ARG A 155 -11.56 -5.18 15.27
CA ARG A 155 -10.77 -5.19 14.04
C ARG A 155 -11.31 -4.13 13.10
N PHE A 156 -10.45 -3.19 12.75
CA PHE A 156 -10.75 -2.12 11.81
C PHE A 156 -9.75 -2.14 10.67
N PHE A 157 -10.24 -1.96 9.44
CA PHE A 157 -9.41 -1.98 8.24
C PHE A 157 -9.67 -0.75 7.38
N ILE A 158 -8.60 -0.17 6.83
CA ILE A 158 -8.69 0.75 5.71
C ILE A 158 -8.37 -0.02 4.44
N THR A 159 -9.25 0.05 3.45
CA THR A 159 -9.07 -0.57 2.14
C THR A 159 -9.08 0.47 1.03
N CYS A 160 -8.39 0.20 -0.06
CA CYS A 160 -8.37 1.06 -1.24
C CYS A 160 -8.40 0.24 -2.53
N GLY A 161 -9.22 0.66 -3.49
CA GLY A 161 -9.36 -0.05 -4.77
C GLY A 161 -10.47 0.50 -5.64
N THR A 162 -11.16 -0.38 -6.35
CA THR A 162 -12.34 -0.05 -7.17
C THR A 162 -13.64 -0.42 -6.47
N TYR A 163 -14.67 0.36 -6.71
CA TYR A 163 -15.97 0.19 -6.04
C TYR A 163 -16.64 -1.13 -6.45
N LEU A 164 -17.01 -1.93 -5.45
CA LEU A 164 -17.65 -3.25 -5.60
C LEU A 164 -16.88 -4.25 -6.49
N ASP A 165 -15.57 -4.07 -6.59
CA ASP A 165 -14.72 -4.98 -7.34
C ASP A 165 -13.56 -5.42 -6.42
N TRP A 166 -12.33 -5.03 -6.70
CA TRP A 166 -11.21 -5.38 -5.84
C TRP A 166 -10.87 -4.26 -4.85
N GLN A 167 -10.46 -4.66 -3.65
CA GLN A 167 -10.01 -3.77 -2.59
C GLN A 167 -8.76 -4.35 -1.93
N ASN A 168 -7.69 -3.58 -1.90
CA ASN A 168 -6.49 -3.93 -1.16
C ASN A 168 -6.56 -3.38 0.27
N LYS A 169 -6.22 -4.21 1.24
CA LYS A 169 -6.03 -3.77 2.63
C LYS A 169 -4.80 -2.87 2.68
N MET A 170 -4.92 -1.67 3.25
CA MET A 170 -3.87 -0.66 3.34
C MET A 170 -3.36 -0.46 4.76
N PHE A 171 -4.25 -0.63 5.73
CA PHE A 171 -3.96 -0.43 7.13
C PHE A 171 -4.94 -1.21 7.99
N ALA A 172 -4.52 -1.63 9.18
CA ALA A 172 -5.39 -2.25 10.16
C ALA A 172 -5.11 -1.72 11.56
N VAL A 173 -6.17 -1.60 12.34
CA VAL A 173 -6.13 -1.55 13.81
C VAL A 173 -6.75 -2.85 14.29
N GLN A 174 -5.98 -3.64 14.99
CA GLN A 174 -6.39 -4.97 15.44
C GLN A 174 -5.62 -5.36 16.71
N PRO A 175 -6.10 -6.35 17.48
CA PRO A 175 -5.38 -6.84 18.65
C PRO A 175 -3.93 -7.23 18.31
N GLU A 176 -3.00 -6.84 19.16
CA GLU A 176 -1.59 -7.23 19.03
C GLU A 176 -1.44 -8.72 19.31
N ILE A 177 -0.76 -9.43 18.43
CA ILE A 177 -0.44 -10.85 18.60
C ILE A 177 1.03 -11.05 18.95
N ASP A 178 1.37 -12.17 19.55
CA ASP A 178 2.76 -12.56 19.75
C ASP A 178 3.32 -13.19 18.46
N LEU A 179 3.97 -12.40 17.62
CA LEU A 179 4.59 -12.86 16.38
C LEU A 179 5.70 -13.93 16.59
N LEU A 180 6.21 -14.09 17.80
CA LEU A 180 7.20 -15.15 18.10
C LEU A 180 6.54 -16.50 18.35
N ASN A 181 5.31 -16.48 18.89
CA ASN A 181 4.54 -17.66 19.21
C ASN A 181 3.05 -17.44 18.87
N PRO A 182 2.71 -17.25 17.58
CA PRO A 182 1.33 -16.99 17.21
C PRO A 182 0.46 -18.24 17.44
N ASP A 183 -0.76 -18.03 17.88
CA ASP A 183 -1.75 -19.10 17.92
C ASP A 183 -2.18 -19.49 16.50
N ALA A 184 -2.69 -20.73 16.33
CA ALA A 184 -3.02 -21.27 15.00
C ALA A 184 -4.09 -20.46 14.24
N ASN A 185 -4.86 -19.62 14.92
CA ASN A 185 -5.91 -18.78 14.34
C ASN A 185 -5.51 -17.30 14.25
N ASP A 186 -4.27 -16.94 14.64
CA ASP A 186 -3.82 -15.58 14.60
C ASP A 186 -3.56 -15.12 13.16
N ASP A 187 -4.07 -13.93 12.82
CA ASP A 187 -3.76 -13.26 11.57
C ASP A 187 -2.56 -12.32 11.77
N ALA A 188 -1.38 -12.76 11.36
CA ALA A 188 -0.16 -11.99 11.45
C ALA A 188 -0.06 -10.86 10.41
N THR A 189 -1.00 -10.79 9.44
CA THR A 189 -0.97 -9.73 8.42
C THR A 189 -1.35 -8.37 9.01
N PHE A 190 -0.75 -7.30 8.49
CA PHE A 190 -1.03 -5.90 8.85
C PHE A 190 -0.87 -5.56 10.34
N GLN A 191 -0.11 -6.34 11.09
CA GLN A 191 0.25 -6.01 12.47
C GLN A 191 1.14 -4.75 12.51
N THR A 192 0.90 -3.89 13.47
CA THR A 192 1.77 -2.73 13.75
C THR A 192 2.55 -2.97 15.03
N VAL A 193 3.86 -3.09 14.91
CA VAL A 193 4.78 -3.38 16.00
C VAL A 193 5.70 -2.18 16.24
N ARG A 194 5.72 -1.64 17.45
CA ARG A 194 6.50 -0.45 17.79
C ARG A 194 7.46 -0.72 18.93
N LYS A 195 8.70 -0.22 18.78
CA LYS A 195 9.72 -0.16 19.85
C LYS A 195 10.00 -1.52 20.50
N ARG A 196 9.89 -2.62 19.75
CA ARG A 196 10.22 -3.97 20.23
C ARG A 196 11.69 -4.29 19.96
N ILE A 197 12.26 -5.10 20.83
CA ILE A 197 13.63 -5.61 20.71
C ILE A 197 13.59 -7.12 20.63
N TYR A 198 14.02 -7.65 19.51
CA TYR A 198 14.13 -9.08 19.23
C TYR A 198 15.61 -9.48 19.22
N ARG A 199 16.00 -10.41 20.08
CA ARG A 199 17.39 -10.88 20.19
C ARG A 199 17.50 -12.38 20.21
N ASN A 200 18.38 -12.93 19.36
CA ASN A 200 18.63 -14.38 19.28
C ASN A 200 17.33 -15.18 19.09
N GLN A 201 16.42 -14.68 18.27
CA GLN A 201 15.10 -15.23 18.03
C GLN A 201 14.84 -15.30 16.53
N LYS A 202 13.71 -15.87 16.15
CA LYS A 202 13.30 -15.92 14.74
C LYS A 202 11.78 -15.80 14.59
N PHE A 203 11.36 -15.27 13.44
CA PHE A 203 10.03 -15.51 12.89
C PHE A 203 10.13 -16.65 11.89
N SER A 204 9.19 -17.59 11.89
CA SER A 204 9.20 -18.74 10.99
C SER A 204 7.85 -18.96 10.36
N ASP A 205 7.84 -19.13 9.03
CA ASP A 205 6.66 -19.53 8.24
C ASP A 205 5.40 -18.67 8.47
N LEU A 206 5.58 -17.36 8.70
CA LEU A 206 4.49 -16.43 8.94
C LEU A 206 4.14 -15.61 7.70
N ASP A 207 2.86 -15.40 7.49
CA ASP A 207 2.38 -14.40 6.56
C ASP A 207 2.24 -13.04 7.27
N MET A 208 3.28 -12.20 7.13
CA MET A 208 3.39 -10.88 7.73
C MET A 208 3.22 -9.78 6.69
N ARG A 209 2.43 -10.04 5.63
CA ARG A 209 2.15 -9.04 4.59
C ARG A 209 1.53 -7.78 5.19
N GLY A 210 2.01 -6.63 4.71
CA GLY A 210 1.53 -5.33 5.15
C GLY A 210 1.86 -4.97 6.60
N CYS A 211 2.65 -5.78 7.32
CA CYS A 211 3.09 -5.45 8.67
C CYS A 211 3.93 -4.19 8.69
N ARG A 212 3.81 -3.45 9.78
CA ARG A 212 4.54 -2.22 10.02
C ARG A 212 5.38 -2.34 11.29
N PHE A 213 6.69 -2.22 11.14
CA PHE A 213 7.63 -2.21 12.23
C PHE A 213 8.24 -0.81 12.37
N GLU A 214 8.11 -0.20 13.54
CA GLU A 214 8.62 1.14 13.81
C GLU A 214 9.55 1.14 15.01
N ASP A 215 10.75 1.72 14.84
CA ASP A 215 11.75 1.85 15.89
C ASP A 215 12.13 0.50 16.54
N CYS A 216 12.02 -0.61 15.81
CA CYS A 216 12.32 -1.95 16.29
C CYS A 216 13.81 -2.30 16.12
N ILE A 217 14.30 -3.20 16.98
CA ILE A 217 15.69 -3.70 16.94
C ILE A 217 15.65 -5.22 16.74
N PHE A 218 16.28 -5.69 15.67
CA PHE A 218 16.51 -7.09 15.38
C PHE A 218 18.01 -7.38 15.52
N ASP A 219 18.41 -8.07 16.59
CA ASP A 219 19.81 -8.37 16.90
C ASP A 219 20.04 -9.89 16.91
N ARG A 220 20.87 -10.38 15.99
CA ARG A 220 21.05 -11.82 15.73
C ARG A 220 19.72 -12.53 15.54
N PHE A 221 18.93 -11.97 14.66
CA PHE A 221 17.57 -12.39 14.40
C PHE A 221 17.46 -13.05 13.02
N THR A 222 16.51 -13.96 12.86
CA THR A 222 16.26 -14.61 11.57
C THR A 222 14.80 -14.47 11.19
N PHE A 223 14.55 -13.99 9.97
CA PHE A 223 13.29 -14.14 9.27
C PHE A 223 13.42 -15.37 8.38
N ASP A 224 12.65 -16.42 8.62
CA ASP A 224 12.79 -17.73 7.95
C ASP A 224 11.46 -18.17 7.34
N GLY A 225 11.38 -18.25 6.01
CA GLY A 225 10.16 -18.65 5.31
C GLY A 225 8.99 -17.68 5.43
N VAL A 226 9.21 -16.46 5.90
CA VAL A 226 8.13 -15.48 6.13
C VAL A 226 7.81 -14.67 4.87
N SER A 227 6.58 -14.16 4.80
CA SER A 227 6.21 -13.13 3.83
C SER A 227 6.18 -11.77 4.49
N ILE A 228 7.02 -10.85 4.04
CA ILE A 228 6.97 -9.42 4.43
C ILE A 228 6.51 -8.56 3.25
N ALA A 229 5.81 -9.15 2.29
CA ALA A 229 5.31 -8.43 1.13
C ALA A 229 4.49 -7.21 1.57
N ASP A 230 4.68 -6.09 0.88
CA ASP A 230 4.08 -4.79 1.23
C ASP A 230 4.33 -4.29 2.66
N GLY A 231 5.25 -4.91 3.38
CA GLY A 231 5.64 -4.53 4.73
C GLY A 231 6.43 -3.23 4.78
N ASN A 232 6.31 -2.51 5.90
CA ASN A 232 7.04 -1.26 6.14
C ASN A 232 7.90 -1.37 7.38
N PHE A 233 9.20 -1.14 7.23
CA PHE A 233 10.16 -1.06 8.33
C PHE A 233 10.67 0.37 8.43
N LEU A 234 10.28 1.08 9.47
CA LEU A 234 10.60 2.49 9.66
C LEU A 234 11.53 2.66 10.84
N ARG A 235 12.70 3.24 10.63
CA ARG A 235 13.75 3.49 11.66
C ARG A 235 14.14 2.24 12.43
N CYS A 236 14.06 1.07 11.78
CA CYS A 236 14.45 -0.19 12.40
C CYS A 236 15.97 -0.42 12.35
N ARG A 237 16.49 -1.20 13.28
CA ARG A 237 17.88 -1.58 13.31
C ARG A 237 18.02 -3.09 13.18
N PHE A 238 18.75 -3.51 12.16
CA PHE A 238 19.07 -4.91 11.90
C PHE A 238 20.57 -5.13 12.13
N ILE A 239 20.90 -6.00 13.07
CA ILE A 239 22.28 -6.28 13.49
C ILE A 239 22.50 -7.79 13.41
N SER A 240 23.40 -8.24 12.54
CA SER A 240 23.63 -9.67 12.29
C SER A 240 22.31 -10.42 12.03
N THR A 241 21.43 -9.81 11.23
CA THR A 241 20.10 -10.34 10.93
C THR A 241 20.12 -11.03 9.58
N GLU A 242 19.48 -12.18 9.49
CA GLU A 242 19.33 -12.95 8.27
C GLU A 242 17.87 -12.99 7.82
N PHE A 243 17.65 -12.81 6.53
CA PHE A 243 16.37 -13.01 5.85
C PHE A 243 16.55 -14.23 4.93
N ILE A 244 15.92 -15.35 5.26
CA ILE A 244 16.09 -16.63 4.57
C ILE A 244 14.75 -17.08 4.00
N ASN A 245 14.69 -17.39 2.69
CA ASN A 245 13.45 -17.78 2.00
C ASN A 245 12.30 -16.76 2.20
N VAL A 246 12.60 -15.46 2.26
CA VAL A 246 11.63 -14.42 2.55
C VAL A 246 11.00 -13.89 1.27
N LYS A 247 9.66 -13.75 1.26
CA LYS A 247 8.94 -13.05 0.19
C LYS A 247 8.94 -11.56 0.50
N VAL A 248 9.60 -10.75 -0.36
CA VAL A 248 9.85 -9.32 -0.10
C VAL A 248 9.11 -8.36 -1.05
N ALA A 249 8.21 -8.86 -1.90
CA ALA A 249 7.52 -8.05 -2.90
C ALA A 249 6.90 -6.78 -2.30
N GLY A 250 7.34 -5.60 -2.76
CA GLY A 250 6.83 -4.32 -2.29
C GLY A 250 7.23 -3.93 -0.86
N ALA A 251 8.16 -4.63 -0.22
CA ALA A 251 8.63 -4.27 1.12
C ALA A 251 9.48 -2.98 1.09
N ASP A 252 9.30 -2.14 2.11
CA ASP A 252 10.00 -0.88 2.28
C ASP A 252 10.80 -0.84 3.57
N PHE A 253 12.07 -0.46 3.45
CA PHE A 253 12.94 -0.15 4.58
C PHE A 253 13.28 1.34 4.52
N ILE A 254 12.80 2.11 5.47
CA ILE A 254 12.91 3.58 5.48
C ILE A 254 13.70 4.01 6.72
N GLU A 255 14.76 4.76 6.51
CA GLU A 255 15.65 5.24 7.60
C GLU A 255 16.19 4.09 8.48
N CYS A 256 16.36 2.92 7.89
CA CYS A 256 16.81 1.73 8.60
C CYS A 256 18.34 1.63 8.65
N TYR A 257 18.81 0.92 9.66
CA TYR A 257 20.23 0.64 9.86
C TYR A 257 20.47 -0.88 9.74
N PHE A 258 21.33 -1.27 8.81
CA PHE A 258 21.76 -2.65 8.61
C PHE A 258 23.23 -2.80 8.95
N ARG A 259 23.57 -3.79 9.77
CA ARG A 259 24.96 -4.14 10.08
C ARG A 259 25.17 -5.64 10.05
N ALA A 260 26.04 -6.09 9.14
CA ALA A 260 26.37 -7.51 8.94
C ALA A 260 25.10 -8.38 8.72
N CYS A 261 24.25 -7.96 7.78
CA CYS A 261 22.99 -8.62 7.47
C CYS A 261 23.03 -9.28 6.10
N ALA A 262 22.16 -10.26 5.87
CA ALA A 262 22.05 -10.94 4.59
C ALA A 262 20.60 -11.27 4.23
N PHE A 263 20.26 -11.13 2.95
CA PHE A 263 19.11 -11.73 2.29
C PHE A 263 19.60 -12.96 1.53
N LYS A 264 19.02 -14.14 1.79
CA LYS A 264 19.39 -15.42 1.20
C LYS A 264 18.16 -16.13 0.66
N ASP A 265 18.21 -16.59 -0.58
CA ASP A 265 17.11 -17.33 -1.23
C ASP A 265 15.76 -16.58 -1.15
N CYS A 266 15.81 -15.25 -1.12
CA CYS A 266 14.61 -14.43 -1.01
C CYS A 266 13.96 -14.21 -2.37
N THR A 267 12.62 -14.11 -2.37
CA THR A 267 11.85 -13.99 -3.60
C THR A 267 11.00 -12.73 -3.61
N ALA A 268 10.93 -12.10 -4.76
CA ALA A 268 10.01 -11.04 -5.03
C ALA A 268 9.15 -11.48 -6.20
N ASP A 269 8.10 -12.25 -5.93
CA ASP A 269 7.23 -12.77 -6.97
C ASP A 269 6.65 -11.60 -7.80
N PRO A 270 7.08 -11.43 -9.07
CA PRO A 270 6.62 -10.37 -9.93
C PRO A 270 5.22 -10.65 -10.50
N ALA A 271 4.55 -11.73 -10.06
CA ALA A 271 3.33 -12.25 -10.68
C ALA A 271 2.20 -11.23 -10.79
N HIS A 272 2.30 -10.09 -10.11
CA HIS A 272 1.25 -9.07 -10.14
C HIS A 272 1.72 -7.68 -10.61
N VAL A 273 3.01 -7.42 -10.77
CA VAL A 273 3.50 -6.09 -11.17
C VAL A 273 4.71 -6.20 -12.09
N ALA A 274 4.50 -6.55 -13.33
CA ALA A 274 5.49 -6.38 -14.39
C ALA A 274 5.60 -4.90 -14.80
N ASP A 275 5.80 -4.00 -13.84
CA ASP A 275 5.90 -2.58 -14.14
C ASP A 275 7.21 -2.03 -13.54
N GLU A 276 8.00 -1.35 -14.36
CA GLU A 276 9.23 -0.67 -14.00
C GLU A 276 9.10 0.34 -12.83
N TYR A 277 7.85 0.63 -12.43
CA TYR A 277 7.52 1.55 -11.35
C TYR A 277 7.41 0.89 -9.97
N PHE A 278 7.45 -0.43 -9.90
CA PHE A 278 7.32 -1.17 -8.64
C PHE A 278 8.55 -2.01 -8.40
N ALA A 279 9.47 -1.48 -7.60
CA ALA A 279 10.60 -2.28 -7.15
C ALA A 279 10.11 -3.34 -6.15
N PRO A 280 10.61 -4.57 -6.26
CA PRO A 280 10.25 -5.64 -5.36
C PRO A 280 10.68 -5.38 -3.91
N LEU A 281 11.76 -4.63 -3.74
CA LEU A 281 12.33 -4.26 -2.46
C LEU A 281 12.86 -2.83 -2.56
N ARG A 282 12.54 -1.97 -1.58
CA ARG A 282 13.00 -0.58 -1.57
C ARG A 282 13.70 -0.23 -0.27
N LEU A 283 14.82 0.50 -0.41
CA LEU A 283 15.63 1.00 0.69
C LEU A 283 15.75 2.54 0.54
N TYR A 284 15.23 3.29 1.51
CA TYR A 284 15.24 4.75 1.50
C TYR A 284 16.00 5.29 2.70
N HIS A 285 16.99 6.16 2.49
CA HIS A 285 17.77 6.80 3.55
C HIS A 285 18.37 5.81 4.55
N CYS A 286 18.76 4.61 4.09
CA CYS A 286 19.27 3.55 4.94
C CYS A 286 20.79 3.61 5.08
N TYR A 287 21.28 3.12 6.23
CA TYR A 287 22.70 2.88 6.46
C TYR A 287 23.00 1.39 6.31
N LEU A 288 23.79 1.03 5.27
CA LEU A 288 24.04 -0.35 4.86
C LEU A 288 25.51 -0.70 5.15
N LEU A 289 25.78 -1.27 6.33
CA LEU A 289 27.13 -1.67 6.75
C LEU A 289 27.29 -3.19 6.64
N GLY A 290 27.69 -3.66 5.46
CA GLY A 290 27.82 -5.08 5.18
C GLY A 290 26.46 -5.76 5.03
N LEU A 291 25.62 -5.25 4.15
CA LEU A 291 24.39 -5.89 3.70
C LEU A 291 24.70 -6.70 2.43
N ASP A 292 24.34 -7.97 2.44
CA ASP A 292 24.60 -8.91 1.37
C ASP A 292 23.30 -9.50 0.79
N PHE A 293 23.29 -9.83 -0.50
CA PHE A 293 22.18 -10.48 -1.20
C PHE A 293 22.71 -11.71 -1.92
N ARG A 294 22.22 -12.89 -1.53
CA ARG A 294 22.68 -14.19 -2.06
C ARG A 294 21.52 -14.99 -2.59
N ASP A 295 21.65 -15.48 -3.80
CA ASP A 295 20.69 -16.39 -4.42
C ASP A 295 19.24 -15.89 -4.40
N CYS A 296 19.05 -14.55 -4.46
CA CYS A 296 17.75 -13.89 -4.53
C CYS A 296 17.29 -13.79 -5.99
N ASP A 297 15.99 -13.97 -6.24
CA ASP A 297 15.42 -13.94 -7.60
C ASP A 297 15.06 -12.54 -8.11
N PHE A 298 15.46 -11.50 -7.40
CA PHE A 298 15.14 -10.13 -7.76
C PHE A 298 16.39 -9.29 -8.02
N ASP A 299 16.46 -8.73 -9.23
CA ASP A 299 17.51 -7.79 -9.62
C ASP A 299 17.13 -6.32 -9.36
N GLN A 300 15.83 -6.03 -9.20
CA GLN A 300 15.32 -4.67 -9.09
C GLN A 300 15.14 -4.26 -7.62
N ARG A 301 16.21 -3.90 -6.97
CA ARG A 301 16.17 -3.20 -5.69
C ARG A 301 16.38 -1.70 -5.93
N VAL A 302 15.55 -0.87 -5.31
CA VAL A 302 15.75 0.58 -5.33
C VAL A 302 16.42 1.00 -4.04
N MET A 303 17.61 1.58 -4.16
CA MET A 303 18.33 2.24 -3.08
C MET A 303 18.34 3.74 -3.38
N LEU A 304 17.68 4.52 -2.54
CA LEU A 304 17.63 5.99 -2.66
C LEU A 304 18.24 6.62 -1.41
N ASP A 305 19.23 7.48 -1.63
CA ASP A 305 19.93 8.22 -0.58
C ASP A 305 20.47 7.32 0.54
N CYS A 306 20.91 6.11 0.20
CA CYS A 306 21.48 5.15 1.13
C CYS A 306 22.99 5.37 1.26
N PHE A 307 23.50 5.21 2.49
CA PHE A 307 24.93 5.15 2.76
C PHE A 307 25.37 3.69 2.80
N GLU A 308 26.22 3.29 1.89
CA GLU A 308 26.72 1.92 1.75
C GLU A 308 28.21 1.85 2.13
N LYS A 309 28.58 0.89 2.99
CA LYS A 309 29.97 0.59 3.33
C LYS A 309 30.16 -0.91 3.54
N GLU A 310 31.12 -1.44 2.82
CA GLU A 310 31.58 -2.82 3.06
C GLU A 310 32.21 -2.90 4.46
N VAL A 311 31.85 -3.93 5.22
CA VAL A 311 32.56 -4.30 6.43
C VAL A 311 33.75 -5.16 6.01
N ALA A 312 34.95 -4.70 6.23
CA ALA A 312 36.15 -5.52 6.02
C ALA A 312 36.00 -6.84 6.78
N LYS A 313 36.17 -7.94 6.06
CA LYS A 313 36.10 -9.29 6.60
C LYS A 313 37.22 -9.58 7.58
#